data_0142d4dedf233d0c35f8f2d925d143c5
#
_entry.id   0142d4dedf233d0c35f8f2d925d143c5
#
_cell.length_a   1.000
_cell.length_b   1.000
_cell.length_c   1.000
_cell.angle_alpha   90.00
_cell.angle_beta   90.00
_cell.angle_gamma   90.00
#
_symmetry.space_group_name_H-M   'P 1'
#
loop_
_entity.id
_entity.type
_entity.pdbx_description
1 polymer ?
#
loop_
_entity_poly.entity_id
_entity_poly.type
_entity_poly.pdbx_seq_one_letter_code
_entity_poly.pdbx_strand_id
1 'polypeptide(L)'
;MSGESSAHEQIKRAQALIDLGRQEQAVELLVTIPQTTPLLVAAVNCFLAYAFAGLGKKDEAYACARRALEAEPNNDTALFWLAIVEPDDAAALQHTSRLIELDPDWVPYQSLHAISLLRNGRKEEAEAVAREAARQAPEDVYVLGNLGDVLQDKRSPEAEQVYARILEMEPDDLHARKALARIKQKDEADESARLYTDILATDPDQGDVALQLNWMVFGNMLSACVYVSTRYAIAWLLAGLVYAVGLRTVAVVIGLLASLIFVSRVARSFRSDTAKLGKALGMSPRAAFIRIYRKLPISSIMATLATIMMTLPSLIWAVLALVGRSSSWWAAVGLPILIMACGWGLAHAAVRVVRTYQR
;
A
#
# COMPACT_ATOMS: atom_id res chain seq x y z
N MET A 1 -35.08 13.47 33.11
CA MET A 1 -34.07 12.79 33.98
C MET A 1 -33.85 11.29 33.69
N SER A 2 -34.92 10.46 33.52
CA SER A 2 -34.71 9.03 33.21
C SER A 2 -34.16 8.74 31.79
N GLY A 3 -34.60 9.52 30.81
CA GLY A 3 -34.18 9.33 29.40
C GLY A 3 -32.71 9.74 29.13
N GLU A 4 -32.24 10.81 29.75
CA GLU A 4 -30.83 11.27 29.60
C GLU A 4 -29.83 10.33 30.27
N SER A 5 -30.20 9.77 31.43
CA SER A 5 -29.40 8.74 32.10
C SER A 5 -29.28 7.49 31.25
N SER A 6 -30.37 7.08 30.57
CA SER A 6 -30.36 5.95 29.64
C SER A 6 -29.50 6.23 28.39
N ALA A 7 -29.58 7.45 27.83
CA ALA A 7 -28.76 7.84 26.67
C ALA A 7 -27.26 7.83 27.00
N HIS A 8 -26.91 8.32 28.18
CA HIS A 8 -25.50 8.35 28.64
C HIS A 8 -24.91 6.95 28.83
N GLU A 9 -25.73 6.01 29.34
CA GLU A 9 -25.31 4.63 29.48
C GLU A 9 -25.14 3.92 28.12
N GLN A 10 -26.03 4.22 27.18
CA GLN A 10 -25.92 3.71 25.81
C GLN A 10 -24.67 4.25 25.09
N ILE A 11 -24.31 5.53 25.30
CA ILE A 11 -23.08 6.14 24.75
C ILE A 11 -21.85 5.42 25.34
N LYS A 12 -21.79 5.21 26.65
CA LYS A 12 -20.69 4.45 27.28
C LYS A 12 -20.56 3.03 26.74
N ARG A 13 -21.69 2.37 26.49
CA ARG A 13 -21.70 1.03 25.87
C ARG A 13 -21.20 1.09 24.43
N ALA A 14 -21.58 2.10 23.67
CA ALA A 14 -21.06 2.30 22.30
C ALA A 14 -19.56 2.57 22.30
N GLN A 15 -19.05 3.37 23.23
CA GLN A 15 -17.62 3.57 23.41
C GLN A 15 -16.90 2.22 23.67
N ALA A 16 -17.37 1.43 24.60
CA ALA A 16 -16.79 0.12 24.89
C ALA A 16 -16.80 -0.82 23.66
N LEU A 17 -17.84 -0.73 22.81
CA LEU A 17 -17.88 -1.49 21.55
C LEU A 17 -16.81 -1.01 20.56
N ILE A 18 -16.57 0.30 20.45
CA ILE A 18 -15.53 0.87 19.60
C ILE A 18 -14.15 0.41 20.10
N ASP A 19 -13.90 0.51 21.38
CA ASP A 19 -12.62 0.10 22.01
C ASP A 19 -12.33 -1.41 21.82
N LEU A 20 -13.39 -2.23 21.69
CA LEU A 20 -13.31 -3.65 21.36
C LEU A 20 -13.22 -3.94 19.84
N GLY A 21 -13.10 -2.92 18.99
CA GLY A 21 -13.06 -3.09 17.53
C GLY A 21 -14.40 -3.45 16.89
N ARG A 22 -15.55 -3.24 17.61
CA ARG A 22 -16.91 -3.54 17.13
C ARG A 22 -17.63 -2.29 16.65
N GLN A 23 -17.02 -1.56 15.72
CA GLN A 23 -17.50 -0.25 15.27
C GLN A 23 -18.89 -0.29 14.65
N GLU A 24 -19.24 -1.33 13.85
CA GLU A 24 -20.57 -1.46 13.25
C GLU A 24 -21.66 -1.58 14.30
N GLN A 25 -21.43 -2.39 15.35
CA GLN A 25 -22.39 -2.53 16.45
C GLN A 25 -22.52 -1.24 17.28
N ALA A 26 -21.43 -0.48 17.40
CA ALA A 26 -21.46 0.84 18.03
C ALA A 26 -22.32 1.82 17.21
N VAL A 27 -22.15 1.84 15.89
CA VAL A 27 -22.98 2.67 14.99
C VAL A 27 -24.46 2.30 15.12
N GLU A 28 -24.79 1.01 15.05
CA GLU A 28 -26.17 0.51 15.22
C GLU A 28 -26.79 0.99 16.53
N LEU A 29 -26.03 0.95 17.62
CA LEU A 29 -26.50 1.42 18.93
C LEU A 29 -26.66 2.94 18.97
N LEU A 30 -25.65 3.69 18.48
CA LEU A 30 -25.63 5.17 18.54
C LEU A 30 -26.77 5.82 17.75
N VAL A 31 -27.12 5.26 16.59
CA VAL A 31 -28.22 5.81 15.76
C VAL A 31 -29.59 5.65 16.40
N THR A 32 -29.76 4.77 17.39
CA THR A 32 -31.00 4.61 18.13
C THR A 32 -31.20 5.62 19.26
N ILE A 33 -30.15 6.34 19.65
CA ILE A 33 -30.21 7.27 20.78
C ILE A 33 -30.92 8.55 20.37
N PRO A 34 -32.00 8.95 21.10
CA PRO A 34 -32.71 10.20 20.82
C PRO A 34 -31.83 11.44 21.07
N GLN A 35 -31.61 12.23 20.06
CA GLN A 35 -30.79 13.46 20.10
C GLN A 35 -31.67 14.67 20.48
N THR A 36 -32.08 14.72 21.73
CA THR A 36 -33.06 15.71 22.22
C THR A 36 -32.47 17.04 22.70
N THR A 37 -31.20 17.07 22.99
CA THR A 37 -30.46 18.26 23.45
C THR A 37 -29.20 18.48 22.62
N PRO A 38 -28.71 19.74 22.47
CA PRO A 38 -27.45 20.00 21.78
C PRO A 38 -26.28 19.15 22.30
N LEU A 39 -26.19 18.98 23.61
CA LEU A 39 -25.17 18.12 24.26
C LEU A 39 -25.26 16.66 23.79
N LEU A 40 -26.45 16.08 23.72
CA LEU A 40 -26.65 14.71 23.22
C LEU A 40 -26.36 14.62 21.72
N VAL A 41 -26.74 15.65 20.94
CA VAL A 41 -26.39 15.71 19.51
C VAL A 41 -24.88 15.68 19.36
N ALA A 42 -24.16 16.53 20.09
CA ALA A 42 -22.70 16.57 20.01
C ALA A 42 -22.08 15.25 20.45
N ALA A 43 -22.44 14.73 21.61
CA ALA A 43 -21.88 13.49 22.13
C ALA A 43 -22.10 12.28 21.20
N VAL A 44 -23.34 12.06 20.75
CA VAL A 44 -23.66 10.94 19.84
C VAL A 44 -22.90 11.07 18.52
N ASN A 45 -22.85 12.28 17.96
CA ASN A 45 -22.17 12.49 16.68
C ASN A 45 -20.63 12.41 16.80
N CYS A 46 -20.01 12.77 17.94
CA CYS A 46 -18.59 12.52 18.20
C CYS A 46 -18.27 11.02 18.19
N PHE A 47 -19.08 10.20 18.88
CA PHE A 47 -18.86 8.74 18.88
C PHE A 47 -19.20 8.09 17.54
N LEU A 48 -20.17 8.61 16.79
CA LEU A 48 -20.40 8.18 15.40
C LEU A 48 -19.20 8.52 14.51
N ALA A 49 -18.62 9.72 14.66
CA ALA A 49 -17.43 10.11 13.92
C ALA A 49 -16.24 9.16 14.24
N TYR A 50 -16.05 8.82 15.52
CA TYR A 50 -15.06 7.84 15.94
C TYR A 50 -15.30 6.46 15.29
N ALA A 51 -16.51 5.93 15.40
CA ALA A 51 -16.85 4.62 14.84
C ALA A 51 -16.70 4.58 13.31
N PHE A 52 -17.17 5.61 12.59
CA PHE A 52 -17.02 5.70 11.14
C PHE A 52 -15.57 5.88 10.70
N ALA A 53 -14.76 6.64 11.44
CA ALA A 53 -13.33 6.76 11.19
C ALA A 53 -12.63 5.39 11.32
N GLY A 54 -12.97 4.60 12.34
CA GLY A 54 -12.48 3.23 12.53
C GLY A 54 -12.91 2.27 11.42
N LEU A 55 -14.09 2.48 10.80
CA LEU A 55 -14.56 1.74 9.62
C LEU A 55 -13.96 2.23 8.30
N GLY A 56 -13.11 3.27 8.31
CA GLY A 56 -12.55 3.89 7.11
C GLY A 56 -13.58 4.71 6.30
N LYS A 57 -14.77 4.95 6.84
CA LYS A 57 -15.86 5.74 6.22
C LYS A 57 -15.66 7.22 6.53
N LYS A 58 -14.70 7.84 5.85
CA LYS A 58 -14.25 9.21 6.15
C LYS A 58 -15.34 10.26 5.93
N ASP A 59 -16.14 10.12 4.87
CA ASP A 59 -17.19 11.10 4.55
C ASP A 59 -18.31 11.11 5.61
N GLU A 60 -18.70 9.94 6.11
CA GLU A 60 -19.67 9.80 7.18
C GLU A 60 -19.11 10.31 8.51
N ALA A 61 -17.83 10.01 8.81
CA ALA A 61 -17.16 10.54 9.99
C ALA A 61 -17.10 12.07 9.98
N TYR A 62 -16.74 12.66 8.83
CA TYR A 62 -16.72 14.11 8.64
C TYR A 62 -18.10 14.74 8.85
N ALA A 63 -19.16 14.16 8.25
CA ALA A 63 -20.50 14.67 8.42
C ALA A 63 -20.98 14.63 9.88
N CYS A 64 -20.62 13.57 10.62
CA CYS A 64 -20.94 13.45 12.04
C CYS A 64 -20.15 14.46 12.89
N ALA A 65 -18.85 14.58 12.68
CA ALA A 65 -18.02 15.53 13.43
C ALA A 65 -18.45 16.98 13.20
N ARG A 66 -18.84 17.34 11.98
CA ARG A 66 -19.44 18.65 11.68
C ARG A 66 -20.73 18.90 12.45
N ARG A 67 -21.66 17.92 12.47
CA ARG A 67 -22.92 18.03 13.22
C ARG A 67 -22.67 18.22 14.71
N ALA A 68 -21.66 17.54 15.26
CA ALA A 68 -21.28 17.71 16.66
C ALA A 68 -20.81 19.14 16.91
N LEU A 69 -19.97 19.69 16.04
CA LEU A 69 -19.46 21.07 16.19
C LEU A 69 -20.55 22.14 15.96
N GLU A 70 -21.52 21.87 15.05
CA GLU A 70 -22.68 22.75 14.85
C GLU A 70 -23.58 22.82 16.11
N ALA A 71 -23.69 21.68 16.84
CA ALA A 71 -24.44 21.63 18.10
C ALA A 71 -23.67 22.29 19.26
N GLU A 72 -22.36 22.09 19.32
CA GLU A 72 -21.46 22.65 20.34
C GLU A 72 -20.18 23.19 19.69
N PRO A 73 -20.10 24.50 19.39
CA PRO A 73 -18.99 25.13 18.64
C PRO A 73 -17.60 25.03 19.29
N ASN A 74 -17.53 24.76 20.60
CA ASN A 74 -16.28 24.58 21.33
C ASN A 74 -16.06 23.14 21.79
N ASN A 75 -16.74 22.17 21.18
CA ASN A 75 -16.55 20.78 21.49
C ASN A 75 -15.19 20.30 20.98
N ASP A 76 -14.29 20.03 21.88
CA ASP A 76 -12.91 19.60 21.58
C ASP A 76 -12.85 18.24 20.89
N THR A 77 -13.69 17.30 21.31
CA THR A 77 -13.80 15.99 20.69
C THR A 77 -14.27 16.07 19.22
N ALA A 78 -15.21 16.98 18.93
CA ALA A 78 -15.66 17.24 17.57
C ALA A 78 -14.54 17.86 16.71
N LEU A 79 -13.82 18.84 17.25
CA LEU A 79 -12.65 19.45 16.59
C LEU A 79 -11.54 18.42 16.34
N PHE A 80 -11.31 17.52 17.31
CA PHE A 80 -10.31 16.45 17.19
C PHE A 80 -10.64 15.50 16.00
N TRP A 81 -11.90 15.03 15.95
CA TRP A 81 -12.30 14.14 14.85
C TRP A 81 -12.33 14.87 13.51
N LEU A 82 -12.76 16.15 13.48
CA LEU A 82 -12.67 16.95 12.26
C LEU A 82 -11.25 17.06 11.76
N ALA A 83 -10.28 17.37 12.64
CA ALA A 83 -8.87 17.48 12.26
C ALA A 83 -8.33 16.19 11.62
N ILE A 84 -8.81 15.02 12.08
CA ILE A 84 -8.39 13.71 11.54
C ILE A 84 -9.00 13.44 10.15
N VAL A 85 -10.30 13.74 9.97
CA VAL A 85 -11.03 13.33 8.76
C VAL A 85 -11.22 14.46 7.75
N GLU A 86 -10.81 15.69 8.06
CA GLU A 86 -10.92 16.88 7.20
C GLU A 86 -10.13 16.67 5.89
N PRO A 87 -10.80 16.75 4.73
CA PRO A 87 -10.12 16.63 3.45
C PRO A 87 -9.26 17.85 3.09
N ASP A 88 -9.59 19.04 3.63
CA ASP A 88 -8.78 20.24 3.44
C ASP A 88 -7.70 20.37 4.53
N ASP A 89 -6.45 20.27 4.11
CA ASP A 89 -5.31 20.31 5.01
C ASP A 89 -5.20 21.66 5.76
N ALA A 90 -5.58 22.77 5.16
CA ALA A 90 -5.57 24.07 5.81
C ALA A 90 -6.66 24.18 6.88
N ALA A 91 -7.85 23.64 6.62
CA ALA A 91 -8.93 23.57 7.62
C ALA A 91 -8.55 22.63 8.78
N ALA A 92 -7.95 21.47 8.49
CA ALA A 92 -7.43 20.57 9.53
C ALA A 92 -6.42 21.27 10.46
N LEU A 93 -5.52 22.08 9.89
CA LEU A 93 -4.56 22.87 10.67
C LEU A 93 -5.26 23.91 11.56
N GLN A 94 -6.33 24.55 11.10
CA GLN A 94 -7.12 25.48 11.90
C GLN A 94 -7.81 24.76 13.07
N HIS A 95 -8.37 23.57 12.85
CA HIS A 95 -8.99 22.79 13.92
C HIS A 95 -8.00 22.39 14.98
N THR A 96 -6.81 21.92 14.59
CA THR A 96 -5.77 21.54 15.57
C THR A 96 -5.17 22.76 16.30
N SER A 97 -5.05 23.91 15.64
CA SER A 97 -4.63 25.16 16.31
C SER A 97 -5.63 25.54 17.38
N ARG A 98 -6.93 25.42 17.10
CA ARG A 98 -7.99 25.71 18.08
C ARG A 98 -7.99 24.71 19.24
N LEU A 99 -7.68 23.43 18.99
CA LEU A 99 -7.52 22.43 20.07
C LEU A 99 -6.41 22.82 21.04
N ILE A 100 -5.26 23.29 20.53
CA ILE A 100 -4.14 23.77 21.36
C ILE A 100 -4.53 25.04 22.14
N GLU A 101 -5.36 25.93 21.57
CA GLU A 101 -5.87 27.10 22.31
C GLU A 101 -6.81 26.70 23.45
N LEU A 102 -7.60 25.60 23.28
CA LEU A 102 -8.51 25.11 24.31
C LEU A 102 -7.79 24.37 25.43
N ASP A 103 -6.82 23.54 25.12
CA ASP A 103 -5.99 22.82 26.09
C ASP A 103 -4.55 22.68 25.58
N PRO A 104 -3.68 23.63 25.92
CA PRO A 104 -2.28 23.64 25.47
C PRO A 104 -1.45 22.48 26.02
N ASP A 105 -1.83 21.94 27.19
CA ASP A 105 -1.07 20.92 27.90
C ASP A 105 -1.48 19.49 27.49
N TRP A 106 -2.55 19.35 26.72
CA TRP A 106 -3.00 18.04 26.24
C TRP A 106 -2.13 17.53 25.09
N VAL A 107 -1.19 16.66 25.42
CA VAL A 107 -0.16 16.17 24.49
C VAL A 107 -0.74 15.54 23.20
N PRO A 108 -1.86 14.78 23.20
CA PRO A 108 -2.45 14.28 21.98
C PRO A 108 -2.86 15.38 20.98
N TYR A 109 -3.27 16.58 21.43
CA TYR A 109 -3.57 17.70 20.53
C TYR A 109 -2.31 18.25 19.87
N GLN A 110 -1.21 18.39 20.62
CA GLN A 110 0.09 18.78 20.07
C GLN A 110 0.57 17.76 19.04
N SER A 111 0.42 16.49 19.33
CA SER A 111 0.77 15.39 18.42
C SER A 111 -0.06 15.39 17.14
N LEU A 112 -1.40 15.60 17.22
CA LEU A 112 -2.26 15.75 16.06
C LEU A 112 -1.95 17.02 15.25
N HIS A 113 -1.58 18.11 15.93
CA HIS A 113 -1.14 19.34 15.26
C HIS A 113 0.12 19.13 14.42
N ALA A 114 1.06 18.30 14.89
CA ALA A 114 2.24 17.92 14.11
C ALA A 114 1.85 17.23 12.79
N ILE A 115 0.85 16.33 12.80
CA ILE A 115 0.33 15.70 11.59
C ILE A 115 -0.31 16.74 10.67
N SER A 116 -1.08 17.69 11.21
CA SER A 116 -1.68 18.76 10.40
C SER A 116 -0.64 19.69 9.79
N LEU A 117 0.44 20.02 10.51
CA LEU A 117 1.60 20.74 9.96
C LEU A 117 2.27 19.96 8.83
N LEU A 118 2.46 18.65 9.01
CA LEU A 118 3.05 17.77 7.99
C LEU A 118 2.22 17.78 6.70
N ARG A 119 0.90 17.61 6.81
CA ARG A 119 -0.04 17.66 5.67
C ARG A 119 0.01 19.00 4.93
N ASN A 120 0.26 20.09 5.65
CA ASN A 120 0.47 21.43 5.08
C ASN A 120 1.90 21.69 4.56
N GLY A 121 2.77 20.68 4.53
CA GLY A 121 4.14 20.80 4.03
C GLY A 121 5.14 21.46 4.98
N ARG A 122 4.74 21.81 6.23
CA ARG A 122 5.57 22.45 7.25
C ARG A 122 6.38 21.39 8.03
N LYS A 123 7.21 20.64 7.31
CA LYS A 123 7.85 19.39 7.79
C LYS A 123 8.78 19.58 8.98
N GLU A 124 9.55 20.66 9.01
CA GLU A 124 10.50 20.96 10.09
C GLU A 124 9.78 21.30 11.37
N GLU A 125 8.70 22.06 11.27
CA GLU A 125 7.85 22.41 12.42
C GLU A 125 7.09 21.18 12.93
N ALA A 126 6.56 20.36 12.01
CA ALA A 126 5.91 19.11 12.36
C ALA A 126 6.82 18.18 13.17
N GLU A 127 8.08 18.03 12.74
CA GLU A 127 9.06 17.22 13.46
C GLU A 127 9.38 17.78 14.85
N ALA A 128 9.58 19.10 14.96
CA ALA A 128 9.85 19.73 16.24
C ALA A 128 8.72 19.51 17.23
N VAL A 129 7.46 19.72 16.79
CA VAL A 129 6.27 19.53 17.64
C VAL A 129 6.08 18.05 17.99
N ALA A 130 6.22 17.13 17.04
CA ALA A 130 6.06 15.69 17.28
C ALA A 130 7.10 15.15 18.27
N ARG A 131 8.37 15.58 18.15
CA ARG A 131 9.44 15.20 19.10
C ARG A 131 9.18 15.72 20.50
N GLU A 132 8.71 16.97 20.62
CA GLU A 132 8.36 17.54 21.89
C GLU A 132 7.20 16.81 22.55
N ALA A 133 6.14 16.51 21.80
CA ALA A 133 5.01 15.70 22.26
C ALA A 133 5.47 14.31 22.76
N ALA A 134 6.30 13.60 21.98
CA ALA A 134 6.81 12.30 22.36
C ALA A 134 7.76 12.34 23.59
N ARG A 135 8.43 13.47 23.82
CA ARG A 135 9.24 13.66 25.03
C ARG A 135 8.37 13.84 26.30
N GLN A 136 7.19 14.46 26.14
CA GLN A 136 6.23 14.65 27.22
C GLN A 136 5.44 13.38 27.53
N ALA A 137 5.09 12.60 26.50
CA ALA A 137 4.32 11.36 26.62
C ALA A 137 5.05 10.18 25.92
N PRO A 138 6.17 9.68 26.50
CA PRO A 138 7.04 8.71 25.86
C PRO A 138 6.48 7.29 25.79
N GLU A 139 5.35 7.01 26.42
CA GLU A 139 4.66 5.71 26.42
C GLU A 139 3.26 5.78 25.79
N ASP A 140 2.88 6.93 25.28
CA ASP A 140 1.61 7.10 24.58
C ASP A 140 1.77 6.63 23.12
N VAL A 141 1.12 5.52 22.80
CA VAL A 141 1.18 4.88 21.47
C VAL A 141 0.65 5.78 20.37
N TYR A 142 -0.38 6.59 20.63
CA TYR A 142 -0.92 7.54 19.67
C TYR A 142 0.10 8.66 19.35
N VAL A 143 0.75 9.21 20.38
CA VAL A 143 1.78 10.25 20.23
C VAL A 143 3.01 9.71 19.51
N LEU A 144 3.46 8.51 19.86
CA LEU A 144 4.57 7.84 19.17
C LEU A 144 4.22 7.49 17.73
N GLY A 145 3.00 7.07 17.45
CA GLY A 145 2.52 6.79 16.10
C GLY A 145 2.61 8.02 15.19
N ASN A 146 2.15 9.16 15.69
CA ASN A 146 2.24 10.44 14.97
C ASN A 146 3.70 10.89 14.76
N LEU A 147 4.58 10.71 15.75
CA LEU A 147 6.03 10.93 15.55
C LEU A 147 6.59 10.02 14.47
N GLY A 148 6.24 8.74 14.50
CA GLY A 148 6.63 7.76 13.50
C GLY A 148 6.22 8.18 12.10
N ASP A 149 4.99 8.66 11.90
CA ASP A 149 4.47 9.13 10.61
C ASP A 149 5.24 10.36 10.09
N VAL A 150 5.54 11.32 10.96
CA VAL A 150 6.35 12.51 10.62
C VAL A 150 7.76 12.11 10.19
N LEU A 151 8.40 11.23 10.96
CA LEU A 151 9.75 10.73 10.66
C LEU A 151 9.78 9.87 9.38
N GLN A 152 8.74 9.08 9.12
CA GLN A 152 8.61 8.28 7.90
C GLN A 152 8.49 9.15 6.65
N ASP A 153 7.71 10.25 6.69
CA ASP A 153 7.61 11.19 5.57
C ASP A 153 8.98 11.80 5.24
N LYS A 154 9.78 12.11 6.25
CA LYS A 154 11.16 12.58 6.10
C LYS A 154 12.16 11.48 5.76
N ARG A 155 11.72 10.22 5.68
CA ARG A 155 12.58 9.04 5.44
C ARG A 155 13.69 8.89 6.48
N SER A 156 13.41 9.27 7.71
CA SER A 156 14.37 9.11 8.82
C SER A 156 14.48 7.63 9.21
N PRO A 157 15.69 7.10 9.42
CA PRO A 157 15.88 5.74 9.93
C PRO A 157 15.33 5.56 11.36
N GLU A 158 15.11 6.65 12.09
CA GLU A 158 14.53 6.62 13.44
C GLU A 158 13.04 6.18 13.41
N ALA A 159 12.33 6.37 12.29
CA ALA A 159 10.94 5.94 12.17
C ALA A 159 10.78 4.45 12.46
N GLU A 160 11.69 3.61 11.99
CA GLU A 160 11.69 2.17 12.25
C GLU A 160 11.80 1.87 13.75
N GLN A 161 12.67 2.59 14.47
CA GLN A 161 12.87 2.41 15.91
C GLN A 161 11.63 2.83 16.70
N VAL A 162 10.96 3.91 16.29
CA VAL A 162 9.72 4.37 16.93
C VAL A 162 8.62 3.32 16.77
N TYR A 163 8.39 2.80 15.56
CA TYR A 163 7.38 1.76 15.36
C TYR A 163 7.75 0.43 16.03
N ALA A 164 9.02 0.06 16.08
CA ALA A 164 9.46 -1.11 16.84
C ALA A 164 9.14 -0.96 18.33
N ARG A 165 9.36 0.23 18.92
CA ARG A 165 9.00 0.53 20.30
C ARG A 165 7.49 0.45 20.55
N ILE A 166 6.66 0.92 19.63
CA ILE A 166 5.21 0.76 19.72
C ILE A 166 4.85 -0.74 19.78
N LEU A 167 5.46 -1.57 18.92
CA LEU A 167 5.19 -3.01 18.91
C LEU A 167 5.74 -3.77 20.12
N GLU A 168 6.71 -3.21 20.85
CA GLU A 168 7.12 -3.74 22.15
C GLU A 168 6.06 -3.50 23.23
N MET A 169 5.34 -2.38 23.16
CA MET A 169 4.24 -2.04 24.10
C MET A 169 2.93 -2.69 23.68
N GLU A 170 2.58 -2.59 22.40
CA GLU A 170 1.36 -3.10 21.80
C GLU A 170 1.69 -3.96 20.55
N PRO A 171 1.97 -5.28 20.73
CA PRO A 171 2.40 -6.15 19.63
C PRO A 171 1.40 -6.27 18.48
N ASP A 172 0.11 -6.02 18.76
CA ASP A 172 -0.97 -6.11 17.78
C ASP A 172 -1.35 -4.76 17.17
N ASP A 173 -0.62 -3.68 17.47
CA ASP A 173 -0.90 -2.37 16.86
C ASP A 173 -0.79 -2.44 15.34
N LEU A 174 -1.94 -2.29 14.69
CA LEU A 174 -2.07 -2.45 13.25
C LEU A 174 -1.36 -1.32 12.48
N HIS A 175 -1.37 -0.09 13.03
CA HIS A 175 -0.74 1.06 12.40
C HIS A 175 0.79 0.88 12.34
N ALA A 176 1.41 0.54 13.46
CA ALA A 176 2.85 0.31 13.54
C ALA A 176 3.29 -0.88 12.69
N ARG A 177 2.53 -1.99 12.67
CA ARG A 177 2.82 -3.16 11.81
C ARG A 177 2.76 -2.79 10.33
N LYS A 178 1.77 -2.02 9.88
CA LYS A 178 1.66 -1.52 8.50
C LYS A 178 2.78 -0.55 8.16
N ALA A 179 3.11 0.36 9.06
CA ALA A 179 4.17 1.35 8.87
C ALA A 179 5.54 0.68 8.75
N LEU A 180 5.85 -0.26 9.65
CA LEU A 180 7.10 -1.03 9.60
C LEU A 180 7.22 -1.86 8.31
N ALA A 181 6.12 -2.52 7.89
CA ALA A 181 6.09 -3.24 6.63
C ALA A 181 6.39 -2.32 5.42
N ARG A 182 5.88 -1.09 5.45
CA ARG A 182 6.11 -0.07 4.41
C ARG A 182 7.56 0.43 4.40
N ILE A 183 8.15 0.67 5.57
CA ILE A 183 9.56 1.08 5.70
C ILE A 183 10.48 0.01 5.11
N LYS A 184 10.26 -1.25 5.50
CA LYS A 184 11.09 -2.39 5.06
C LYS A 184 10.89 -2.77 3.59
N GLN A 185 9.85 -2.29 2.93
CA GLN A 185 9.54 -2.64 1.54
C GLN A 185 10.66 -2.31 0.56
N LYS A 186 11.45 -1.26 0.83
CA LYS A 186 12.50 -0.80 -0.08
C LYS A 186 13.75 -1.67 -0.01
N ASP A 187 14.20 -1.98 1.18
CA ASP A 187 15.51 -2.58 1.41
C ASP A 187 15.41 -4.06 1.83
N GLU A 188 14.29 -4.46 2.43
CA GLU A 188 14.02 -5.80 2.98
C GLU A 188 12.67 -6.35 2.50
N ALA A 189 12.50 -6.44 1.17
CA ALA A 189 11.22 -6.81 0.55
C ALA A 189 10.63 -8.15 1.04
N ASP A 190 11.48 -9.14 1.36
CA ASP A 190 11.03 -10.43 1.89
C ASP A 190 10.48 -10.31 3.32
N GLU A 191 11.03 -9.43 4.15
CA GLU A 191 10.55 -9.17 5.51
C GLU A 191 9.25 -8.35 5.48
N SER A 192 9.20 -7.31 4.64
CA SER A 192 7.98 -6.57 4.37
C SER A 192 6.82 -7.49 3.95
N ALA A 193 7.09 -8.45 3.04
CA ALA A 193 6.10 -9.43 2.62
C ALA A 193 5.62 -10.32 3.78
N ARG A 194 6.51 -10.71 4.68
CA ARG A 194 6.13 -11.47 5.89
C ARG A 194 5.23 -10.67 6.80
N LEU A 195 5.60 -9.42 7.09
CA LEU A 195 4.78 -8.53 7.93
C LEU A 195 3.36 -8.32 7.37
N TYR A 196 3.24 -8.04 6.06
CA TYR A 196 1.92 -7.97 5.42
C TYR A 196 1.15 -9.29 5.46
N THR A 197 1.86 -10.43 5.33
CA THR A 197 1.27 -11.75 5.44
C THR A 197 0.72 -12.01 6.84
N ASP A 198 1.49 -11.66 7.87
CA ASP A 198 1.10 -11.85 9.27
C ASP A 198 -0.11 -10.97 9.64
N ILE A 199 -0.17 -9.73 9.11
CA ILE A 199 -1.34 -8.88 9.27
C ILE A 199 -2.58 -9.54 8.65
N LEU A 200 -2.48 -10.07 7.42
CA LEU A 200 -3.60 -10.72 6.74
C LEU A 200 -3.97 -12.08 7.33
N ALA A 201 -3.05 -12.75 8.03
CA ALA A 201 -3.35 -13.98 8.77
C ALA A 201 -4.19 -13.69 10.01
N THR A 202 -3.99 -12.53 10.65
CA THR A 202 -4.75 -12.08 11.82
C THR A 202 -6.10 -11.49 11.40
N ASP A 203 -6.11 -10.65 10.36
CA ASP A 203 -7.31 -10.01 9.83
C ASP A 203 -7.31 -10.07 8.28
N PRO A 204 -8.00 -11.06 7.69
CA PRO A 204 -8.07 -11.24 6.24
C PRO A 204 -8.81 -10.12 5.48
N ASP A 205 -9.61 -9.31 6.16
CA ASP A 205 -10.45 -8.28 5.55
C ASP A 205 -9.73 -6.94 5.34
N GLN A 206 -8.43 -6.84 5.73
CA GLN A 206 -7.59 -5.69 5.46
C GLN A 206 -7.29 -5.55 3.96
N GLY A 207 -8.25 -4.96 3.24
CA GLY A 207 -8.20 -4.85 1.77
C GLY A 207 -7.03 -4.01 1.25
N ASP A 208 -6.63 -2.97 1.98
CA ASP A 208 -5.48 -2.11 1.69
C ASP A 208 -4.15 -2.88 1.79
N VAL A 209 -3.98 -3.67 2.86
CA VAL A 209 -2.81 -4.53 3.06
C VAL A 209 -2.72 -5.62 1.98
N ALA A 210 -3.87 -6.25 1.67
CA ALA A 210 -3.94 -7.24 0.61
C ALA A 210 -3.60 -6.63 -0.77
N LEU A 211 -4.02 -5.40 -1.03
CA LEU A 211 -3.67 -4.67 -2.25
C LEU A 211 -2.18 -4.37 -2.31
N GLN A 212 -1.59 -3.87 -1.21
CA GLN A 212 -0.16 -3.56 -1.12
C GLN A 212 0.69 -4.81 -1.34
N LEU A 213 0.34 -5.94 -0.72
CA LEU A 213 1.02 -7.21 -0.93
C LEU A 213 0.92 -7.67 -2.40
N ASN A 214 -0.26 -7.53 -3.03
CA ASN A 214 -0.45 -7.85 -4.44
C ASN A 214 0.48 -6.99 -5.33
N TRP A 215 0.55 -5.67 -5.08
CA TRP A 215 1.44 -4.76 -5.82
C TRP A 215 2.90 -5.12 -5.66
N MET A 216 3.33 -5.47 -4.44
CA MET A 216 4.70 -5.85 -4.16
C MET A 216 5.08 -7.14 -4.89
N VAL A 217 4.26 -8.19 -4.80
CA VAL A 217 4.47 -9.46 -5.49
C VAL A 217 4.50 -9.25 -7.01
N PHE A 218 3.56 -8.47 -7.55
CA PHE A 218 3.51 -8.15 -8.98
C PHE A 218 4.75 -7.37 -9.43
N GLY A 219 5.19 -6.38 -8.65
CA GLY A 219 6.40 -5.60 -8.91
C GLY A 219 7.66 -6.46 -8.96
N ASN A 220 7.81 -7.41 -8.04
CA ASN A 220 8.91 -8.37 -8.02
C ASN A 220 8.88 -9.28 -9.24
N MET A 221 7.71 -9.82 -9.60
CA MET A 221 7.53 -10.64 -10.79
C MET A 221 7.93 -9.87 -12.05
N LEU A 222 7.49 -8.63 -12.18
CA LEU A 222 7.79 -7.80 -13.34
C LEU A 222 9.27 -7.42 -13.41
N SER A 223 9.90 -7.11 -12.28
CA SER A 223 11.34 -6.82 -12.21
C SER A 223 12.17 -8.05 -12.60
N ALA A 224 11.78 -9.24 -12.15
CA ALA A 224 12.39 -10.49 -12.56
C ALA A 224 12.25 -10.73 -14.07
N CYS A 225 11.09 -10.44 -14.66
CA CYS A 225 10.88 -10.53 -16.11
C CYS A 225 11.81 -9.57 -16.87
N VAL A 226 11.95 -8.32 -16.43
CA VAL A 226 12.85 -7.33 -17.06
C VAL A 226 14.30 -7.78 -16.97
N TYR A 227 14.75 -8.26 -15.82
CA TYR A 227 16.12 -8.74 -15.61
C TYR A 227 16.45 -9.96 -16.48
N VAL A 228 15.53 -10.92 -16.60
CA VAL A 228 15.72 -12.11 -17.42
C VAL A 228 15.66 -11.73 -18.91
N SER A 229 14.80 -10.78 -19.32
CA SER A 229 14.68 -10.37 -20.71
C SER A 229 15.90 -9.61 -21.23
N THR A 230 16.61 -8.84 -20.41
CA THR A 230 17.88 -8.20 -20.83
C THR A 230 18.94 -9.22 -21.18
N ARG A 231 19.09 -10.28 -20.37
CA ARG A 231 20.03 -11.39 -20.63
C ARG A 231 19.61 -12.21 -21.84
N TYR A 232 18.32 -12.37 -22.05
CA TYR A 232 17.77 -13.03 -23.22
C TYR A 232 18.09 -12.26 -24.50
N ALA A 233 17.93 -10.91 -24.48
CA ALA A 233 18.30 -10.06 -25.63
C ALA A 233 19.81 -10.18 -25.96
N ILE A 234 20.70 -10.21 -24.95
CA ILE A 234 22.14 -10.40 -25.16
C ILE A 234 22.43 -11.77 -25.79
N ALA A 235 21.78 -12.82 -25.34
CA ALA A 235 21.96 -14.17 -25.92
C ALA A 235 21.54 -14.22 -27.40
N TRP A 236 20.45 -13.52 -27.76
CA TRP A 236 20.01 -13.40 -29.16
C TRP A 236 20.95 -12.54 -30.02
N LEU A 237 21.54 -11.49 -29.48
CA LEU A 237 22.59 -10.72 -30.18
C LEU A 237 23.80 -11.59 -30.49
N LEU A 238 24.24 -12.41 -29.52
CA LEU A 238 25.35 -13.37 -29.73
C LEU A 238 24.98 -14.42 -30.78
N ALA A 239 23.74 -14.97 -30.72
CA ALA A 239 23.26 -15.90 -31.75
C ALA A 239 23.26 -15.25 -33.13
N GLY A 240 22.84 -13.96 -33.26
CA GLY A 240 22.87 -13.20 -34.49
C GLY A 240 24.30 -13.02 -35.04
N LEU A 241 25.28 -12.75 -34.18
CA LEU A 241 26.69 -12.65 -34.56
C LEU A 241 27.24 -13.98 -35.10
N VAL A 242 26.95 -15.09 -34.42
CA VAL A 242 27.33 -16.45 -34.85
C VAL A 242 26.68 -16.80 -36.19
N TYR A 243 25.42 -16.37 -36.40
CA TYR A 243 24.74 -16.54 -37.68
C TYR A 243 25.43 -15.75 -38.82
N ALA A 244 25.86 -14.52 -38.55
CA ALA A 244 26.56 -13.67 -39.53
C ALA A 244 27.92 -14.26 -39.97
N VAL A 245 28.58 -15.03 -39.11
CA VAL A 245 29.83 -15.73 -39.42
C VAL A 245 29.57 -17.07 -40.22
N GLY A 246 28.32 -17.39 -40.53
CA GLY A 246 27.96 -18.54 -41.33
C GLY A 246 27.63 -19.83 -40.57
N LEU A 247 27.75 -19.82 -39.24
CA LEU A 247 27.44 -20.98 -38.36
C LEU A 247 25.94 -21.04 -38.02
N ARG A 248 25.08 -21.19 -39.05
CA ARG A 248 23.62 -21.09 -38.93
C ARG A 248 23.00 -22.08 -37.94
N THR A 249 23.40 -23.33 -37.97
CA THR A 249 22.86 -24.35 -37.04
C THR A 249 23.20 -24.06 -35.59
N VAL A 250 24.42 -23.62 -35.33
CA VAL A 250 24.88 -23.24 -33.98
C VAL A 250 24.09 -22.03 -33.47
N ALA A 251 23.88 -21.02 -34.28
CA ALA A 251 23.09 -19.84 -33.93
C ALA A 251 21.65 -20.18 -33.55
N VAL A 252 21.00 -21.05 -34.29
CA VAL A 252 19.63 -21.53 -34.01
C VAL A 252 19.58 -22.29 -32.68
N VAL A 253 20.54 -23.19 -32.44
CA VAL A 253 20.61 -23.94 -31.17
C VAL A 253 20.81 -22.98 -29.97
N ILE A 254 21.69 -21.98 -30.07
CA ILE A 254 21.90 -20.97 -29.02
C ILE A 254 20.59 -20.19 -28.76
N GLY A 255 19.91 -19.75 -29.80
CA GLY A 255 18.63 -19.01 -29.69
C GLY A 255 17.54 -19.84 -29.02
N LEU A 256 17.36 -21.10 -29.40
CA LEU A 256 16.38 -22.02 -28.80
C LEU A 256 16.71 -22.31 -27.33
N LEU A 257 17.95 -22.55 -26.98
CA LEU A 257 18.39 -22.76 -25.60
C LEU A 257 18.14 -21.51 -24.75
N ALA A 258 18.48 -20.33 -25.27
CA ALA A 258 18.20 -19.06 -24.59
C ALA A 258 16.69 -18.87 -24.35
N SER A 259 15.84 -19.19 -25.33
CA SER A 259 14.39 -19.12 -25.21
C SER A 259 13.84 -20.08 -24.15
N LEU A 260 14.34 -21.31 -24.12
CA LEU A 260 13.95 -22.32 -23.13
C LEU A 260 14.34 -21.90 -21.70
N ILE A 261 15.56 -21.37 -21.54
CA ILE A 261 16.06 -20.84 -20.26
C ILE A 261 15.21 -19.64 -19.82
N PHE A 262 14.87 -18.72 -20.73
CA PHE A 262 14.03 -17.58 -20.46
C PHE A 262 12.66 -18.01 -19.93
N VAL A 263 11.93 -18.82 -20.70
CA VAL A 263 10.60 -19.30 -20.33
C VAL A 263 10.63 -20.04 -18.98
N SER A 264 11.63 -20.91 -18.78
CA SER A 264 11.75 -21.69 -17.55
C SER A 264 12.04 -20.81 -16.31
N ARG A 265 12.82 -19.74 -16.46
CA ARG A 265 13.11 -18.80 -15.37
C ARG A 265 11.92 -17.92 -15.04
N VAL A 266 11.26 -17.38 -16.04
CA VAL A 266 10.01 -16.61 -15.86
C VAL A 266 8.95 -17.47 -15.17
N ALA A 267 8.73 -18.69 -15.66
CA ALA A 267 7.74 -19.60 -15.07
C ALA A 267 8.09 -19.97 -13.60
N ARG A 268 9.37 -20.14 -13.28
CA ARG A 268 9.80 -20.41 -11.87
C ARG A 268 9.57 -19.21 -10.96
N SER A 269 9.92 -17.99 -11.39
CA SER A 269 9.66 -16.77 -10.64
C SER A 269 8.15 -16.64 -10.36
N PHE A 270 7.31 -16.74 -11.40
CA PHE A 270 5.85 -16.69 -11.27
C PHE A 270 5.28 -17.73 -10.29
N ARG A 271 5.77 -18.98 -10.36
CA ARG A 271 5.32 -20.04 -9.43
C ARG A 271 5.74 -19.76 -8.00
N SER A 272 6.96 -19.29 -7.79
CA SER A 272 7.48 -18.94 -6.46
C SER A 272 6.65 -17.82 -5.83
N ASP A 273 6.46 -16.72 -6.56
CA ASP A 273 5.80 -15.53 -6.03
C ASP A 273 4.29 -15.74 -5.82
N THR A 274 3.62 -16.47 -6.74
CA THR A 274 2.22 -16.85 -6.56
C THR A 274 2.02 -17.89 -5.45
N ALA A 275 3.01 -18.75 -5.19
CA ALA A 275 2.96 -19.69 -4.07
C ALA A 275 3.12 -18.96 -2.73
N LYS A 276 4.05 -17.99 -2.64
CA LYS A 276 4.22 -17.13 -1.45
C LYS A 276 2.91 -16.37 -1.15
N LEU A 277 2.34 -15.72 -2.17
CA LEU A 277 1.07 -15.00 -2.02
C LEU A 277 -0.10 -15.93 -1.65
N GLY A 278 -0.18 -17.11 -2.29
CA GLY A 278 -1.21 -18.10 -1.98
C GLY A 278 -1.14 -18.55 -0.54
N LYS A 279 0.08 -18.83 -0.04
CA LYS A 279 0.30 -19.18 1.38
C LYS A 279 -0.13 -18.03 2.30
N ALA A 280 0.23 -16.79 1.95
CA ALA A 280 -0.12 -15.60 2.70
C ALA A 280 -1.63 -15.38 2.84
N LEU A 281 -2.37 -15.66 1.77
CA LEU A 281 -3.82 -15.43 1.69
C LEU A 281 -4.66 -16.70 1.97
N GLY A 282 -4.05 -17.80 2.41
CA GLY A 282 -4.74 -19.06 2.64
C GLY A 282 -5.42 -19.66 1.41
N MET A 283 -4.91 -19.35 0.19
CA MET A 283 -5.49 -19.80 -1.07
C MET A 283 -4.50 -20.56 -1.95
N SER A 284 -5.01 -21.29 -2.95
CA SER A 284 -4.14 -21.98 -3.90
C SER A 284 -3.32 -21.00 -4.75
N PRO A 285 -2.11 -21.37 -5.22
CA PRO A 285 -1.30 -20.50 -6.09
C PRO A 285 -2.02 -20.06 -7.37
N ARG A 286 -2.91 -20.90 -7.91
CA ARG A 286 -3.76 -20.56 -9.08
C ARG A 286 -4.78 -19.47 -8.73
N ALA A 287 -5.43 -19.57 -7.56
CA ALA A 287 -6.37 -18.55 -7.09
C ALA A 287 -5.67 -17.23 -6.81
N ALA A 288 -4.48 -17.27 -6.22
CA ALA A 288 -3.64 -16.10 -6.00
C ALA A 288 -3.26 -15.40 -7.32
N PHE A 289 -2.87 -16.17 -8.33
CA PHE A 289 -2.58 -15.65 -9.67
C PHE A 289 -3.81 -14.97 -10.30
N ILE A 290 -4.98 -15.62 -10.27
CA ILE A 290 -6.23 -15.05 -10.81
C ILE A 290 -6.60 -13.78 -10.07
N ARG A 291 -6.39 -13.72 -8.75
CA ARG A 291 -6.64 -12.51 -7.93
C ARG A 291 -5.76 -11.34 -8.37
N ILE A 292 -4.45 -11.56 -8.58
CA ILE A 292 -3.53 -10.54 -9.11
C ILE A 292 -4.06 -10.01 -10.45
N TYR A 293 -4.39 -10.90 -11.38
CA TYR A 293 -4.88 -10.52 -12.70
C TYR A 293 -6.18 -9.71 -12.67
N ARG A 294 -7.11 -10.05 -11.77
CA ARG A 294 -8.38 -9.33 -11.63
C ARG A 294 -8.23 -7.96 -10.96
N LYS A 295 -7.31 -7.83 -9.98
CA LYS A 295 -7.11 -6.58 -9.24
C LYS A 295 -6.19 -5.58 -9.96
N LEU A 296 -5.32 -6.07 -10.87
CA LEU A 296 -4.34 -5.28 -11.60
C LEU A 296 -4.43 -5.52 -13.14
N PRO A 297 -5.60 -5.30 -13.78
CA PRO A 297 -5.83 -5.79 -15.14
C PRO A 297 -4.90 -5.13 -16.18
N ILE A 298 -4.67 -3.81 -16.10
CA ILE A 298 -3.88 -3.08 -17.11
C ILE A 298 -2.40 -3.49 -17.06
N SER A 299 -1.81 -3.50 -15.87
CA SER A 299 -0.39 -3.84 -15.69
C SER A 299 -0.09 -5.30 -15.98
N SER A 300 -1.01 -6.21 -15.64
CA SER A 300 -0.88 -7.63 -15.94
C SER A 300 -1.02 -7.92 -17.45
N ILE A 301 -1.90 -7.23 -18.15
CA ILE A 301 -2.01 -7.28 -19.61
C ILE A 301 -0.72 -6.78 -20.26
N MET A 302 -0.18 -5.64 -19.81
CA MET A 302 1.08 -5.08 -20.31
C MET A 302 2.27 -6.05 -20.11
N ALA A 303 2.37 -6.70 -18.94
CA ALA A 303 3.40 -7.68 -18.66
C ALA A 303 3.28 -8.93 -19.57
N THR A 304 2.07 -9.40 -19.78
CA THR A 304 1.80 -10.54 -20.68
C THR A 304 2.14 -10.20 -22.12
N LEU A 305 1.72 -9.03 -22.62
CA LEU A 305 2.05 -8.57 -23.96
C LEU A 305 3.56 -8.41 -24.14
N ALA A 306 4.26 -7.84 -23.15
CA ALA A 306 5.72 -7.73 -23.19
C ALA A 306 6.39 -9.09 -23.29
N THR A 307 5.94 -10.08 -22.53
CA THR A 307 6.48 -11.46 -22.58
C THR A 307 6.24 -12.11 -23.92
N ILE A 308 5.03 -11.98 -24.48
CA ILE A 308 4.68 -12.51 -25.81
C ILE A 308 5.51 -11.84 -26.90
N MET A 309 5.61 -10.51 -26.87
CA MET A 309 6.41 -9.74 -27.84
C MET A 309 7.90 -10.09 -27.79
N MET A 310 8.41 -10.49 -26.62
CA MET A 310 9.81 -10.92 -26.50
C MET A 310 10.06 -12.34 -27.00
N THR A 311 9.12 -13.25 -26.84
CA THR A 311 9.34 -14.69 -27.10
C THR A 311 8.87 -15.15 -28.48
N LEU A 312 7.70 -14.68 -28.95
CA LEU A 312 7.09 -15.17 -30.17
C LEU A 312 7.92 -14.92 -31.44
N PRO A 313 8.51 -13.72 -31.65
CA PRO A 313 9.31 -13.46 -32.83
C PRO A 313 10.59 -14.28 -32.92
N SER A 314 11.20 -14.56 -31.78
CA SER A 314 12.40 -15.37 -31.69
C SER A 314 12.13 -16.84 -32.03
N LEU A 315 10.99 -17.36 -31.63
CA LEU A 315 10.54 -18.72 -32.01
C LEU A 315 10.20 -18.80 -33.49
N ILE A 316 9.47 -17.82 -34.01
CA ILE A 316 9.13 -17.76 -35.45
C ILE A 316 10.41 -17.70 -36.28
N TRP A 317 11.38 -16.86 -35.89
CA TRP A 317 12.63 -16.81 -36.63
C TRP A 317 13.42 -18.09 -36.55
N ALA A 318 13.50 -18.76 -35.39
CA ALA A 318 14.17 -20.05 -35.26
C ALA A 318 13.57 -21.10 -36.20
N VAL A 319 12.24 -21.15 -36.34
CA VAL A 319 11.54 -22.05 -37.29
C VAL A 319 11.84 -21.66 -38.72
N LEU A 320 11.79 -20.38 -39.09
CA LEU A 320 12.09 -19.92 -40.45
C LEU A 320 13.56 -20.16 -40.83
N ALA A 321 14.49 -20.05 -39.87
CA ALA A 321 15.89 -20.35 -40.09
C ALA A 321 16.13 -21.86 -40.33
N LEU A 322 15.44 -22.72 -39.58
CA LEU A 322 15.48 -24.18 -39.78
C LEU A 322 14.92 -24.62 -41.12
N VAL A 323 13.86 -23.98 -41.62
CA VAL A 323 13.23 -24.27 -42.91
C VAL A 323 14.00 -23.69 -44.12
N GLY A 324 15.10 -22.96 -43.85
CA GLY A 324 15.95 -22.37 -44.90
C GLY A 324 15.35 -21.17 -45.62
N ARG A 325 14.24 -20.64 -45.14
CA ARG A 325 13.49 -19.53 -45.77
C ARG A 325 13.96 -18.11 -45.34
N SER A 326 14.88 -17.98 -44.39
CA SER A 326 15.41 -16.67 -43.97
C SER A 326 16.63 -16.32 -44.82
N SER A 327 16.44 -15.52 -45.87
CA SER A 327 17.52 -15.12 -46.77
C SER A 327 18.15 -13.75 -46.43
N SER A 328 17.54 -12.92 -45.58
CA SER A 328 18.04 -11.62 -45.25
C SER A 328 18.47 -11.49 -43.80
N TRP A 329 19.67 -10.96 -43.56
CA TRP A 329 20.22 -10.68 -42.24
C TRP A 329 19.31 -9.77 -41.39
N TRP A 330 18.66 -8.78 -41.99
CA TRP A 330 17.73 -7.89 -41.31
C TRP A 330 16.47 -8.58 -40.80
N ALA A 331 15.90 -9.50 -41.54
CA ALA A 331 14.75 -10.30 -41.11
C ALA A 331 15.13 -11.28 -40.00
N ALA A 332 16.37 -11.77 -40.04
CA ALA A 332 16.87 -12.75 -39.06
C ALA A 332 17.24 -12.14 -37.70
N VAL A 333 17.77 -10.93 -37.68
CA VAL A 333 18.32 -10.31 -36.46
C VAL A 333 17.67 -8.98 -36.14
N GLY A 334 17.44 -8.13 -37.15
CA GLY A 334 16.94 -6.76 -36.92
C GLY A 334 15.50 -6.71 -36.43
N LEU A 335 14.60 -7.48 -37.01
CA LEU A 335 13.19 -7.49 -36.64
C LEU A 335 12.94 -8.08 -35.23
N PRO A 336 13.53 -9.22 -34.85
CA PRO A 336 13.45 -9.71 -33.46
C PRO A 336 14.00 -8.72 -32.44
N ILE A 337 15.13 -8.06 -32.72
CA ILE A 337 15.72 -7.04 -31.82
C ILE A 337 14.79 -5.84 -31.65
N LEU A 338 14.18 -5.34 -32.71
CA LEU A 338 13.23 -4.22 -32.65
C LEU A 338 12.01 -4.58 -31.80
N ILE A 339 11.45 -5.77 -32.00
CA ILE A 339 10.28 -6.23 -31.25
C ILE A 339 10.64 -6.47 -29.78
N MET A 340 11.83 -7.02 -29.49
CA MET A 340 12.32 -7.16 -28.12
C MET A 340 12.50 -5.78 -27.45
N ALA A 341 13.02 -4.78 -28.16
CA ALA A 341 13.14 -3.42 -27.64
C ALA A 341 11.78 -2.81 -27.31
N CYS A 342 10.77 -3.00 -28.14
CA CYS A 342 9.39 -2.60 -27.86
C CYS A 342 8.82 -3.31 -26.63
N GLY A 343 9.00 -4.64 -26.52
CA GLY A 343 8.59 -5.43 -25.37
C GLY A 343 9.29 -4.98 -24.08
N TRP A 344 10.58 -4.65 -24.16
CA TRP A 344 11.34 -4.10 -23.04
C TRP A 344 10.83 -2.71 -22.62
N GLY A 345 10.50 -1.85 -23.58
CA GLY A 345 9.86 -0.55 -23.33
C GLY A 345 8.52 -0.68 -22.60
N LEU A 346 7.67 -1.62 -23.02
CA LEU A 346 6.39 -1.93 -22.35
C LEU A 346 6.59 -2.46 -20.93
N ALA A 347 7.56 -3.36 -20.72
CA ALA A 347 7.87 -3.88 -19.40
C ALA A 347 8.36 -2.76 -18.46
N HIS A 348 9.22 -1.86 -18.95
CA HIS A 348 9.68 -0.69 -18.20
C HIS A 348 8.55 0.31 -17.89
N ALA A 349 7.64 0.54 -18.82
CA ALA A 349 6.46 1.36 -18.59
C ALA A 349 5.58 0.76 -17.50
N ALA A 350 5.34 -0.56 -17.53
CA ALA A 350 4.60 -1.25 -16.49
C ALA A 350 5.27 -1.16 -15.11
N VAL A 351 6.61 -1.28 -15.02
CA VAL A 351 7.37 -1.08 -13.77
C VAL A 351 7.19 0.35 -13.24
N ARG A 352 7.22 1.36 -14.12
CA ARG A 352 6.99 2.77 -13.70
C ARG A 352 5.59 2.95 -13.13
N VAL A 353 4.57 2.41 -13.79
CA VAL A 353 3.18 2.47 -13.31
C VAL A 353 3.08 1.83 -11.92
N VAL A 354 3.63 0.63 -11.73
CA VAL A 354 3.66 -0.04 -10.41
C VAL A 354 4.32 0.85 -9.35
N ARG A 355 5.49 1.43 -9.64
CA ARG A 355 6.20 2.31 -8.69
C ARG A 355 5.44 3.59 -8.35
N THR A 356 4.61 4.11 -9.26
CA THR A 356 3.78 5.30 -9.01
C THR A 356 2.64 4.98 -8.02
N TYR A 357 2.09 3.78 -8.08
CA TYR A 357 1.06 3.32 -7.15
C TYR A 357 1.61 2.82 -5.79
N GLN A 358 2.94 2.66 -5.67
CA GLN A 358 3.62 2.28 -4.42
C GLN A 358 4.11 3.50 -3.60
N ARG A 359 4.01 4.69 -4.16
CA ARG A 359 4.32 5.97 -3.49
C ARG A 359 3.07 6.60 -2.90
#